data_5f2908bcd6e1746c8f9b605758ba0979
#
_entry.id   5f2908bcd6e1746c8f9b605758ba0979
#
_cell.length_a   1.000
_cell.length_b   1.000
_cell.length_c   1.000
_cell.angle_alpha   90.00
_cell.angle_beta   90.00
_cell.angle_gamma   90.00
#
_symmetry.space_group_name_H-M   'P 1'
#
loop_
_entity.id
_entity.type
_entity.pdbx_description
1 polymer ?
#
loop_
_entity_poly.entity_id
_entity_poly.type
_entity_poly.pdbx_seq_one_letter_code
_entity_poly.pdbx_strand_id
1 'polypeptide(L)'
;MENTRGSKNGIDWKRYLKSGDRIFIGSNAAVPNALVDQLIDEQATALNDIEVVHILTLGENRWAQKKFQETFTLNALFLGSGTREAVHEGYADYTPCFLSEIPSLFRDKTLPIDVAL
;
A
#
# COMPACT_ATOMS: atom_id res chain seq x y z
N MET A 1 16.13 -12.96 -25.67
CA MET A 1 16.74 -13.12 -24.42
C MET A 1 17.08 -11.83 -23.68
N GLU A 2 17.56 -10.90 -24.34
CA GLU A 2 17.94 -9.69 -23.74
C GLU A 2 16.83 -8.98 -23.07
N ASN A 3 15.71 -8.96 -23.68
CA ASN A 3 14.65 -8.25 -23.06
C ASN A 3 14.23 -8.87 -21.78
N THR A 4 14.56 -10.11 -21.63
CA THR A 4 14.27 -10.73 -20.38
C THR A 4 14.94 -10.02 -19.25
N ARG A 5 16.01 -9.31 -19.53
CA ARG A 5 16.57 -8.62 -18.44
C ARG A 5 15.77 -7.50 -18.01
N GLY A 6 15.24 -6.73 -18.90
CA GLY A 6 14.38 -5.64 -18.53
C GLY A 6 13.19 -6.14 -17.78
N SER A 7 12.59 -7.20 -18.27
CA SER A 7 11.41 -7.69 -17.61
C SER A 7 11.74 -8.53 -16.41
N LYS A 8 12.93 -9.09 -16.39
CA LYS A 8 13.22 -9.99 -15.33
C LYS A 8 13.33 -9.33 -14.00
N ASN A 9 13.48 -8.05 -13.98
CA ASN A 9 13.48 -7.34 -12.73
C ASN A 9 12.11 -6.80 -12.39
N GLY A 10 11.13 -7.01 -13.26
CA GLY A 10 9.78 -6.54 -13.06
C GLY A 10 8.88 -7.64 -12.52
N ILE A 11 7.92 -7.24 -11.71
CA ILE A 11 6.86 -8.12 -11.24
C ILE A 11 5.70 -7.99 -12.21
N ASP A 12 5.12 -9.12 -12.57
CA ASP A 12 3.87 -9.12 -13.34
C ASP A 12 2.72 -8.83 -12.36
N TRP A 13 2.52 -7.57 -12.06
CA TRP A 13 1.53 -7.12 -11.10
C TRP A 13 0.12 -7.60 -11.41
N LYS A 14 -0.22 -7.71 -12.69
CA LYS A 14 -1.55 -8.17 -13.11
C LYS A 14 -1.85 -9.59 -12.65
N ARG A 15 -0.81 -10.33 -12.35
CA ARG A 15 -0.96 -11.70 -11.86
C ARG A 15 -1.35 -11.73 -10.39
N TYR A 16 -1.01 -10.69 -9.64
CA TYR A 16 -1.18 -10.66 -8.18
C TYR A 16 -2.18 -9.63 -7.70
N LEU A 17 -2.38 -8.56 -8.47
CA LEU A 17 -3.23 -7.44 -8.07
C LEU A 17 -4.29 -7.13 -9.12
N LYS A 18 -5.48 -6.79 -8.64
CA LYS A 18 -6.57 -6.28 -9.44
C LYS A 18 -7.23 -5.12 -8.70
N SER A 19 -7.95 -4.28 -9.44
CA SER A 19 -8.69 -3.16 -8.85
C SER A 19 -9.65 -3.65 -7.77
N GLY A 20 -9.68 -2.93 -6.67
CA GLY A 20 -10.48 -3.30 -5.50
C GLY A 20 -9.75 -4.13 -4.46
N ASP A 21 -8.53 -4.56 -4.72
CA ASP A 21 -7.76 -5.34 -3.76
C ASP A 21 -7.27 -4.49 -2.60
N ARG A 22 -7.00 -5.15 -1.48
CA ARG A 22 -6.39 -4.53 -0.30
C ARG A 22 -4.99 -5.10 -0.13
N ILE A 23 -4.00 -4.21 -0.05
CA ILE A 23 -2.60 -4.59 0.13
C ILE A 23 -2.09 -4.12 1.49
N PHE A 24 -1.20 -4.89 2.08
CA PHE A 24 -0.48 -4.50 3.29
C PHE A 24 0.97 -4.18 2.92
N ILE A 25 1.48 -3.05 3.40
CA ILE A 25 2.87 -2.66 3.20
C ILE A 25 3.62 -2.77 4.52
N GLY A 26 4.77 -3.44 4.48
CA GLY A 26 5.62 -3.64 5.65
C GLY A 26 6.02 -2.33 6.33
N SER A 27 6.23 -2.38 7.64
CA SER A 27 6.34 -1.21 8.49
C SER A 27 7.78 -0.78 8.76
N ASN A 28 7.92 0.45 9.22
CA ASN A 28 9.19 1.05 9.65
C ASN A 28 10.26 0.99 8.56
N ALA A 29 11.47 0.60 8.94
CA ALA A 29 12.59 0.48 8.01
C ALA A 29 12.48 -0.75 7.12
N ALA A 30 11.51 -1.63 7.37
CA ALA A 30 11.29 -2.82 6.55
C ALA A 30 10.39 -2.56 5.35
N VAL A 31 9.97 -1.31 5.15
CA VAL A 31 9.14 -0.98 3.99
C VAL A 31 9.91 -1.30 2.69
N PRO A 32 9.30 -2.08 1.77
CA PRO A 32 9.99 -2.52 0.55
C PRO A 32 9.90 -1.42 -0.52
N ASN A 33 10.65 -0.35 -0.35
CA ASN A 33 10.55 0.84 -1.20
C ASN A 33 10.66 0.52 -2.69
N ALA A 34 11.58 -0.36 -3.07
CA ALA A 34 11.77 -0.70 -4.48
C ALA A 34 10.53 -1.35 -5.10
N LEU A 35 9.86 -2.23 -4.35
CA LEU A 35 8.61 -2.86 -4.80
C LEU A 35 7.48 -1.84 -4.87
N VAL A 36 7.39 -0.99 -3.87
CA VAL A 36 6.35 0.04 -3.81
C VAL A 36 6.52 1.02 -4.97
N ASP A 37 7.73 1.48 -5.22
CA ASP A 37 8.00 2.38 -6.33
C ASP A 37 7.65 1.73 -7.68
N GLN A 38 8.02 0.48 -7.85
CA GLN A 38 7.69 -0.26 -9.07
C GLN A 38 6.17 -0.40 -9.24
N LEU A 39 5.45 -0.72 -8.16
CA LEU A 39 4.00 -0.81 -8.19
C LEU A 39 3.38 0.52 -8.64
N ILE A 40 3.82 1.62 -8.06
CA ILE A 40 3.29 2.93 -8.40
C ILE A 40 3.62 3.29 -9.84
N ASP A 41 4.88 3.13 -10.24
CA ASP A 41 5.33 3.53 -11.57
C ASP A 41 4.66 2.73 -12.68
N GLU A 42 4.37 1.45 -12.43
CA GLU A 42 3.81 0.56 -13.46
C GLU A 42 2.29 0.46 -13.42
N GLN A 43 1.65 0.65 -12.26
CA GLN A 43 0.24 0.33 -12.10
C GLN A 43 -0.64 1.50 -11.68
N ALA A 44 -0.08 2.67 -11.36
CA ALA A 44 -0.88 3.78 -10.86
C ALA A 44 -1.96 4.25 -11.84
N THR A 45 -1.77 4.03 -13.13
CA THR A 45 -2.77 4.39 -14.15
C THR A 45 -3.61 3.21 -14.61
N ALA A 46 -3.26 2.00 -14.21
CA ALA A 46 -3.92 0.77 -14.64
C ALA A 46 -4.88 0.20 -13.60
N LEU A 47 -4.71 0.56 -12.34
CA LEU A 47 -5.50 0.05 -11.22
C LEU A 47 -6.30 1.17 -10.58
N ASN A 48 -7.43 0.81 -9.97
CA ASN A 48 -8.28 1.71 -9.20
C ASN A 48 -8.66 1.05 -7.89
N ASP A 49 -8.96 1.88 -6.89
CA ASP A 49 -9.51 1.41 -5.61
C ASP A 49 -8.64 0.37 -4.90
N ILE A 50 -7.34 0.55 -4.94
CA ILE A 50 -6.43 -0.26 -4.14
C ILE A 50 -6.36 0.35 -2.74
N GLU A 51 -6.82 -0.39 -1.74
CA GLU A 51 -6.66 0.07 -0.35
C GLU A 51 -5.30 -0.36 0.17
N VAL A 52 -4.52 0.61 0.63
CA VAL A 52 -3.20 0.36 1.22
C VAL A 52 -3.31 0.41 2.73
N VAL A 53 -3.07 -0.72 3.37
CA VAL A 53 -3.05 -0.83 4.84
C VAL A 53 -1.61 -0.84 5.30
N HIS A 54 -1.29 -0.01 6.28
CA HIS A 54 0.03 0.00 6.90
C HIS A 54 -0.05 0.41 8.36
N ILE A 55 1.00 0.10 9.11
CA ILE A 55 1.08 0.51 10.52
C ILE A 55 1.81 1.85 10.58
N LEU A 56 3.09 1.84 10.25
CA LEU A 56 3.91 3.04 10.23
C LEU A 56 5.05 2.79 9.25
N THR A 57 5.08 3.53 8.16
CA THR A 57 6.13 3.39 7.17
C THR A 57 7.00 4.63 7.16
N LEU A 58 8.29 4.42 7.01
CA LEU A 58 9.26 5.51 6.90
C LEU A 58 9.43 5.89 5.43
N GLY A 59 9.82 7.14 5.16
CA GLY A 59 10.05 7.63 3.81
C GLY A 59 8.92 8.50 3.30
N GLU A 60 8.88 8.68 2.00
CA GLU A 60 7.95 9.64 1.37
C GLU A 60 6.51 9.14 1.30
N ASN A 61 6.30 7.83 1.42
CA ASN A 61 4.97 7.23 1.32
C ASN A 61 4.23 7.71 0.06
N ARG A 62 4.83 7.46 -1.10
CA ARG A 62 4.32 7.95 -2.39
C ARG A 62 2.86 7.59 -2.62
N TRP A 63 2.44 6.39 -2.19
CA TRP A 63 1.05 5.96 -2.36
C TRP A 63 0.05 6.83 -1.61
N ALA A 64 0.49 7.54 -0.57
CA ALA A 64 -0.38 8.40 0.21
C ALA A 64 -0.48 9.82 -0.35
N GLN A 65 0.20 10.10 -1.45
CA GLN A 65 0.14 11.43 -2.06
C GLN A 65 -1.19 11.64 -2.78
N LYS A 66 -1.71 12.83 -2.69
CA LYS A 66 -3.02 13.19 -3.25
C LYS A 66 -3.15 12.85 -4.74
N LYS A 67 -2.08 12.99 -5.51
CA LYS A 67 -2.11 12.69 -6.95
C LYS A 67 -2.41 11.24 -7.28
N PHE A 68 -2.27 10.33 -6.32
CA PHE A 68 -2.57 8.91 -6.50
C PHE A 68 -3.86 8.46 -5.81
N GLN A 69 -4.65 9.40 -5.28
CA GLN A 69 -5.82 9.07 -4.47
C GLN A 69 -6.90 8.26 -5.21
N GLU A 70 -6.95 8.35 -6.52
CA GLU A 70 -7.90 7.56 -7.30
C GLU A 70 -7.47 6.10 -7.42
N THR A 71 -6.17 5.84 -7.34
CA THR A 71 -5.64 4.50 -7.44
C THR A 71 -5.46 3.88 -6.05
N PHE A 72 -4.88 4.63 -5.13
CA PHE A 72 -4.54 4.14 -3.80
C PHE A 72 -5.27 4.93 -2.72
N THR A 73 -6.06 4.23 -1.92
CA THR A 73 -6.68 4.79 -0.71
C THR A 73 -5.93 4.25 0.50
N LEU A 74 -5.41 5.15 1.30
CA LEU A 74 -4.68 4.76 2.49
C LEU A 74 -5.63 4.44 3.63
N ASN A 75 -5.40 3.33 4.31
CA ASN A 75 -6.00 3.02 5.61
C ASN A 75 -4.87 2.84 6.63
N ALA A 76 -4.63 3.85 7.42
CA ALA A 76 -3.54 3.87 8.38
C ALA A 76 -3.98 3.25 9.70
N LEU A 77 -3.21 2.31 10.20
CA LEU A 77 -3.42 1.75 11.55
C LEU A 77 -2.63 2.53 12.60
N PHE A 78 -1.74 3.40 12.16
CA PHE A 78 -1.01 4.35 12.98
C PHE A 78 -0.65 5.56 12.12
N LEU A 79 -0.67 6.76 12.70
CA LEU A 79 -0.40 7.99 11.96
C LEU A 79 1.05 8.44 12.11
N GLY A 80 1.80 8.30 11.03
CA GLY A 80 3.14 8.85 10.90
C GLY A 80 3.15 10.20 10.19
N SER A 81 4.31 10.83 10.09
CA SER A 81 4.44 12.13 9.43
C SER A 81 4.02 12.09 7.96
N GLY A 82 4.33 10.99 7.27
CA GLY A 82 4.05 10.87 5.83
C GLY A 82 2.59 10.60 5.49
N THR A 83 1.73 10.34 6.49
CA THR A 83 0.33 9.99 6.23
C THR A 83 -0.66 10.87 6.97
N ARG A 84 -0.18 11.67 7.92
CA ARG A 84 -1.04 12.52 8.74
C ARG A 84 -1.82 13.53 7.93
N GLU A 85 -1.18 14.13 6.95
CA GLU A 85 -1.81 15.11 6.08
C GLU A 85 -2.95 14.49 5.29
N ALA A 86 -2.74 13.30 4.73
CA ALA A 86 -3.75 12.60 3.95
C ALA A 86 -5.03 12.35 4.76
N VAL A 87 -4.88 11.97 6.03
CA VAL A 87 -6.03 11.75 6.92
C VAL A 87 -6.69 13.09 7.27
N HIS A 88 -5.90 14.11 7.57
CA HIS A 88 -6.44 15.44 7.91
C HIS A 88 -7.21 16.06 6.76
N GLU A 89 -6.75 15.89 5.54
CA GLU A 89 -7.41 16.43 4.35
C GLU A 89 -8.56 15.55 3.84
N GLY A 90 -8.76 14.39 4.43
CA GLY A 90 -9.92 13.54 4.15
C GLY A 90 -9.77 12.62 2.93
N TYR A 91 -8.58 12.42 2.41
CA TYR A 91 -8.38 11.47 1.31
C TYR A 91 -7.67 10.18 1.76
N ALA A 92 -7.64 9.94 3.06
CA ALA A 92 -7.15 8.69 3.65
C ALA A 92 -7.95 8.37 4.89
N ASP A 93 -8.05 7.08 5.19
CA ASP A 93 -8.75 6.59 6.37
C ASP A 93 -7.77 6.29 7.50
N TYR A 94 -8.30 6.28 8.70
CA TYR A 94 -7.56 5.89 9.89
C TYR A 94 -8.39 4.90 10.69
N THR A 95 -7.82 3.72 10.96
CA THR A 95 -8.46 2.70 11.77
C THR A 95 -7.75 2.63 13.11
N PRO A 96 -8.31 3.26 14.16
CA PRO A 96 -7.70 3.25 15.49
C PRO A 96 -7.79 1.86 16.09
N CYS A 97 -6.67 1.33 16.53
CA CYS A 97 -6.60 0.01 17.18
C CYS A 97 -5.33 -0.06 18.02
N PHE A 98 -5.31 -0.99 18.97
CA PHE A 98 -4.07 -1.30 19.66
C PHE A 98 -3.17 -2.14 18.76
N LEU A 99 -1.87 -1.96 18.91
CA LEU A 99 -0.90 -2.71 18.13
C LEU A 99 -1.11 -4.23 18.26
N SER A 100 -1.47 -4.67 19.46
CA SER A 100 -1.73 -6.09 19.74
C SER A 100 -2.97 -6.65 19.03
N GLU A 101 -3.87 -5.79 18.56
CA GLU A 101 -5.09 -6.21 17.86
C GLU A 101 -4.88 -6.44 16.38
N ILE A 102 -3.82 -5.87 15.81
CA ILE A 102 -3.59 -5.90 14.36
C ILE A 102 -3.55 -7.33 13.79
N PRO A 103 -2.84 -8.30 14.39
CA PRO A 103 -2.87 -9.65 13.86
C PRO A 103 -4.28 -10.24 13.79
N SER A 104 -5.13 -9.90 14.75
CA SER A 104 -6.52 -10.39 14.75
C SER A 104 -7.34 -9.77 13.62
N LEU A 105 -7.12 -8.48 13.31
CA LEU A 105 -7.82 -7.83 12.21
C LEU A 105 -7.63 -8.61 10.90
N PHE A 106 -6.43 -9.12 10.67
CA PHE A 106 -6.12 -9.89 9.47
C PHE A 106 -6.63 -11.32 9.57
N ARG A 107 -6.38 -11.98 10.71
CA ARG A 107 -6.73 -13.38 10.92
C ARG A 107 -8.25 -13.60 10.89
N ASP A 108 -8.98 -12.70 11.52
CA ASP A 108 -10.44 -12.80 11.63
C ASP A 108 -11.14 -12.24 10.39
N LYS A 109 -10.38 -11.77 9.42
CA LYS A 109 -10.88 -11.18 8.17
C LYS A 109 -11.76 -9.95 8.40
N THR A 110 -11.61 -9.28 9.51
CA THR A 110 -12.21 -7.96 9.72
C THR A 110 -11.60 -6.96 8.75
N LEU A 111 -10.30 -7.13 8.48
CA LEU A 111 -9.56 -6.35 7.50
C LEU A 111 -8.78 -7.34 6.61
N PRO A 112 -9.46 -8.02 5.66
CA PRO A 112 -8.81 -9.04 4.84
C PRO A 112 -7.78 -8.41 3.91
N ILE A 113 -6.63 -9.05 3.80
CA ILE A 113 -5.52 -8.60 2.95
C ILE A 113 -5.41 -9.55 1.77
N ASP A 114 -5.35 -9.00 0.57
CA ASP A 114 -5.19 -9.78 -0.66
C ASP A 114 -3.71 -10.00 -0.99
N VAL A 115 -2.88 -8.99 -0.79
CA VAL A 115 -1.45 -9.05 -1.07
C VAL A 115 -0.67 -8.32 0.02
N ALA A 116 0.49 -8.84 0.39
CA ALA A 116 1.40 -8.19 1.32
C ALA A 116 2.75 -7.95 0.63
N LEU A 117 3.31 -6.75 0.82
CA LEU A 117 4.61 -6.35 0.32
C LEU A 117 5.59 -6.11 1.45
#